data_f1db70b50d488b1e3ea27e488f18ea35
#
_entry.id   f1db70b50d488b1e3ea27e488f18ea35
#
_cell.length_a   1.000
_cell.length_b   1.000
_cell.length_c   1.000
_cell.angle_alpha   90.00
_cell.angle_beta   90.00
_cell.angle_gamma   90.00
#
_symmetry.space_group_name_H-M   'P 1'
#
loop_
_entity.id
_entity.type
_entity.pdbx_description
1 polymer ?
#
loop_
_entity_poly.entity_id
_entity_poly.type
_entity_poly.pdbx_seq_one_letter_code
_entity_poly.pdbx_strand_id
1 'polypeptide(L)'
;NIDIRNYLVLEKIFQKYKNSIKLIIHSAAQPSHDWAKKKPFVDFNINALGTLNLLNLTKRYSYNAPFIFMSTNKVYGDNPNLLPLRELNSRWEISKKHKYFRGIDESMSLDNSVHSFFGVSKCYADLIVQEYGKNDGLKTVCFRASCITGPNHSGAKLHGFLSYLVKSSITKKKYSIFGYKGKQVRDNIH
;
A
#
# COMPACT_ATOMS: atom_id res chain seq x y z
N ASN A 1 9.12 -7.08 18.72
CA ASN A 1 8.88 -6.09 17.67
C ASN A 1 10.19 -5.34 17.41
N ILE A 2 10.54 -5.16 16.13
CA ILE A 2 11.75 -4.49 15.70
C ILE A 2 11.34 -3.39 14.73
N ASP A 3 11.99 -2.22 14.90
CA ASP A 3 11.77 -1.10 14.00
C ASP A 3 12.61 -1.30 12.72
N ILE A 4 11.96 -1.32 11.57
CA ILE A 4 12.60 -1.53 10.26
C ILE A 4 13.56 -0.39 9.85
N ARG A 5 13.52 0.75 10.55
CA ARG A 5 14.48 1.85 10.38
C ARG A 5 15.83 1.53 11.01
N ASN A 6 15.87 0.60 11.96
CA ASN A 6 17.12 0.23 12.66
C ASN A 6 17.86 -0.85 11.87
N TYR A 7 18.70 -0.39 10.93
CA TYR A 7 19.47 -1.27 10.05
C TYR A 7 20.34 -2.28 10.84
N LEU A 8 21.04 -1.83 11.87
CA LEU A 8 21.96 -2.69 12.62
C LEU A 8 21.25 -3.83 13.37
N VAL A 9 20.06 -3.57 13.90
CA VAL A 9 19.26 -4.60 14.57
C VAL A 9 18.69 -5.59 13.55
N LEU A 10 18.21 -5.10 12.42
CA LEU A 10 17.77 -5.95 11.32
C LEU A 10 18.91 -6.80 10.79
N GLU A 11 20.10 -6.22 10.58
CA GLU A 11 21.26 -6.94 10.07
C GLU A 11 21.65 -8.11 10.97
N LYS A 12 21.66 -7.94 12.29
CA LYS A 12 21.91 -9.03 13.26
C LYS A 12 20.93 -10.20 13.05
N ILE A 13 19.65 -9.92 12.74
CA ILE A 13 18.66 -10.96 12.47
C ILE A 13 18.97 -11.68 11.17
N PHE A 14 19.22 -10.91 10.10
CA PHE A 14 19.56 -11.51 8.81
C PHE A 14 20.86 -12.31 8.89
N GLN A 15 21.87 -11.84 9.62
CA GLN A 15 23.10 -12.59 9.87
C GLN A 15 22.86 -13.91 10.64
N LYS A 16 21.97 -13.87 11.64
CA LYS A 16 21.61 -15.06 12.42
C LYS A 16 20.91 -16.13 11.59
N TYR A 17 19.94 -15.72 10.74
CA TYR A 17 19.09 -16.68 10.02
C TYR A 17 19.53 -16.92 8.57
N LYS A 18 20.17 -15.95 7.91
CA LYS A 18 20.74 -16.09 6.54
C LYS A 18 19.79 -16.84 5.60
N ASN A 19 20.30 -17.87 4.95
CA ASN A 19 19.57 -18.72 4.00
C ASN A 19 18.44 -19.57 4.64
N SER A 20 18.30 -19.57 5.95
CA SER A 20 17.15 -20.19 6.63
C SER A 20 15.88 -19.36 6.47
N ILE A 21 15.99 -18.08 6.13
CA ILE A 21 14.83 -17.27 5.76
C ILE A 21 14.30 -17.77 4.42
N LYS A 22 13.07 -18.28 4.40
CA LYS A 22 12.43 -18.87 3.21
C LYS A 22 11.46 -17.93 2.51
N LEU A 23 11.00 -16.90 3.21
CA LEU A 23 10.04 -15.90 2.71
C LEU A 23 10.13 -14.63 3.56
N ILE A 24 10.04 -13.48 2.90
CA ILE A 24 9.90 -12.19 3.56
C ILE A 24 8.57 -11.56 3.11
N ILE A 25 7.69 -11.27 4.07
CA ILE A 25 6.45 -10.53 3.83
C ILE A 25 6.61 -9.17 4.51
N HIS A 26 6.81 -8.14 3.68
CA HIS A 26 6.98 -6.77 4.16
C HIS A 26 5.64 -6.03 4.17
N SER A 27 4.99 -6.04 5.32
CA SER A 27 3.73 -5.33 5.60
C SER A 27 3.90 -4.14 6.55
N ALA A 28 5.10 -3.95 7.11
CA ALA A 28 5.36 -2.83 8.01
C ALA A 28 5.29 -1.50 7.26
N ALA A 29 4.47 -0.59 7.73
CA ALA A 29 4.28 0.72 7.12
C ALA A 29 3.71 1.74 8.11
N GLN A 30 3.89 3.01 7.81
CA GLN A 30 3.08 4.11 8.32
C GLN A 30 1.92 4.31 7.35
N PRO A 31 0.63 4.04 7.69
CA PRO A 31 -0.46 4.02 6.73
C PRO A 31 -1.30 5.31 6.67
N SER A 32 -1.05 6.29 7.54
CA SER A 32 -1.90 7.48 7.69
C SER A 32 -1.46 8.62 6.77
N HIS A 33 -2.35 9.07 5.89
CA HIS A 33 -2.12 10.24 5.02
C HIS A 33 -1.93 11.52 5.83
N ASP A 34 -2.75 11.75 6.86
CA ASP A 34 -2.67 12.96 7.69
C ASP A 34 -1.37 13.01 8.49
N TRP A 35 -0.93 11.86 8.98
CA TRP A 35 0.32 11.78 9.73
C TRP A 35 1.54 11.94 8.82
N ALA A 36 1.51 11.37 7.63
CA ALA A 36 2.55 11.56 6.62
C ALA A 36 2.73 13.07 6.28
N LYS A 37 1.62 13.80 6.11
CA LYS A 37 1.66 15.25 5.87
C LYS A 37 2.29 16.02 7.05
N LYS A 38 1.97 15.63 8.29
CA LYS A 38 2.50 16.30 9.50
C LYS A 38 3.94 15.92 9.81
N LYS A 39 4.38 14.72 9.44
CA LYS A 39 5.69 14.15 9.76
C LYS A 39 6.31 13.44 8.55
N PRO A 40 6.61 14.17 7.45
CA PRO A 40 7.03 13.56 6.18
C PRO A 40 8.33 12.77 6.29
N PHE A 41 9.28 13.23 7.08
CA PHE A 41 10.53 12.48 7.32
C PHE A 41 10.30 11.14 8.02
N VAL A 42 9.37 11.09 8.97
CA VAL A 42 9.04 9.84 9.66
C VAL A 42 8.35 8.87 8.73
N ASP A 43 7.42 9.36 7.91
CA ASP A 43 6.74 8.58 6.87
C ASP A 43 7.74 8.00 5.87
N PHE A 44 8.63 8.84 5.32
CA PHE A 44 9.67 8.42 4.40
C PHE A 44 10.62 7.39 5.00
N ASN A 45 11.10 7.63 6.23
CA ASN A 45 12.02 6.72 6.90
C ASN A 45 11.40 5.35 7.18
N ILE A 46 10.09 5.28 7.47
CA ILE A 46 9.40 4.00 7.65
C ILE A 46 9.14 3.34 6.30
N ASN A 47 8.45 4.03 5.39
CA ASN A 47 7.93 3.42 4.18
C ASN A 47 8.99 3.21 3.10
N ALA A 48 9.87 4.19 2.90
CA ALA A 48 10.90 4.16 1.86
C ALA A 48 12.20 3.55 2.37
N LEU A 49 12.84 4.19 3.36
CA LEU A 49 14.14 3.74 3.87
C LEU A 49 14.04 2.36 4.54
N GLY A 50 12.98 2.11 5.32
CA GLY A 50 12.75 0.80 5.94
C GLY A 50 12.62 -0.33 4.90
N THR A 51 11.96 -0.07 3.77
CA THR A 51 11.88 -1.02 2.66
C THR A 51 13.26 -1.25 2.03
N LEU A 52 14.02 -0.19 1.79
CA LEU A 52 15.38 -0.29 1.25
C LEU A 52 16.31 -1.08 2.18
N ASN A 53 16.22 -0.88 3.49
CA ASN A 53 16.97 -1.65 4.48
C ASN A 53 16.71 -3.16 4.35
N LEU A 54 15.43 -3.55 4.27
CA LEU A 54 15.04 -4.95 4.13
C LEU A 54 15.52 -5.56 2.81
N LEU A 55 15.40 -4.83 1.69
CA LEU A 55 15.87 -5.30 0.38
C LEU A 55 17.38 -5.51 0.36
N ASN A 56 18.12 -4.55 0.90
CA ASN A 56 19.59 -4.63 0.99
C ASN A 56 20.05 -5.86 1.80
N LEU A 57 19.41 -6.08 2.95
CA LEU A 57 19.69 -7.23 3.81
C LEU A 57 19.26 -8.55 3.17
N THR A 58 18.12 -8.55 2.45
CA THR A 58 17.67 -9.71 1.68
C THR A 58 18.70 -10.09 0.61
N LYS A 59 19.15 -9.11 -0.18
CA LYS A 59 20.19 -9.32 -1.20
C LYS A 59 21.46 -9.90 -0.61
N ARG A 60 21.89 -9.39 0.53
CA ARG A 60 23.16 -9.76 1.16
C ARG A 60 23.13 -11.11 1.87
N TYR A 61 22.04 -11.46 2.54
CA TYR A 61 22.01 -12.60 3.47
C TYR A 61 21.00 -13.70 3.12
N SER A 62 20.00 -13.38 2.29
CA SER A 62 18.85 -14.27 2.02
C SER A 62 18.39 -14.17 0.57
N TYR A 63 19.33 -14.10 -0.36
CA TYR A 63 19.12 -13.80 -1.78
C TYR A 63 18.02 -14.63 -2.44
N ASN A 64 17.91 -15.92 -2.06
CA ASN A 64 16.94 -16.84 -2.64
C ASN A 64 15.53 -16.74 -2.03
N ALA A 65 15.37 -15.99 -0.93
CA ALA A 65 14.07 -15.81 -0.27
C ALA A 65 13.18 -14.89 -1.11
N PRO A 66 11.96 -15.31 -1.51
CA PRO A 66 10.99 -14.41 -2.10
C PRO A 66 10.69 -13.23 -1.18
N PHE A 67 10.56 -12.04 -1.76
CA PHE A 67 10.23 -10.80 -1.07
C PHE A 67 8.87 -10.28 -1.53
N ILE A 68 7.86 -10.40 -0.68
CA ILE A 68 6.50 -9.91 -0.93
C ILE A 68 6.35 -8.53 -0.28
N PHE A 69 6.10 -7.52 -1.10
CA PHE A 69 5.84 -6.17 -0.63
C PHE A 69 4.35 -5.82 -0.69
N MET A 70 3.80 -5.48 0.48
CA MET A 70 2.43 -4.95 0.56
C MET A 70 2.43 -3.48 0.14
N SER A 71 2.32 -3.26 -1.17
CA SER A 71 2.18 -1.95 -1.79
C SER A 71 0.74 -1.42 -1.62
N THR A 72 0.35 -0.44 -2.39
CA THR A 72 -0.96 0.20 -2.29
C THR A 72 -1.40 0.75 -3.64
N ASN A 73 -2.71 0.82 -3.88
CA ASN A 73 -3.27 1.54 -5.02
C ASN A 73 -2.95 3.06 -5.01
N LYS A 74 -2.48 3.61 -3.87
CA LYS A 74 -2.10 5.03 -3.75
C LYS A 74 -0.85 5.41 -4.56
N VAL A 75 -0.12 4.40 -5.06
CA VAL A 75 0.98 4.64 -6.00
C VAL A 75 0.51 5.26 -7.32
N TYR A 76 -0.76 5.08 -7.70
CA TYR A 76 -1.37 5.70 -8.89
C TYR A 76 -1.77 7.16 -8.66
N GLY A 77 -1.67 7.68 -7.43
CA GLY A 77 -2.10 9.04 -7.11
C GLY A 77 -3.58 9.27 -7.44
N ASP A 78 -3.86 10.42 -8.06
CA ASP A 78 -5.20 10.81 -8.50
C ASP A 78 -5.54 10.37 -9.93
N ASN A 79 -4.65 9.68 -10.64
CA ASN A 79 -4.89 9.22 -12.02
C ASN A 79 -6.21 8.45 -12.19
N PRO A 80 -6.67 7.59 -11.25
CA PRO A 80 -7.98 6.96 -11.35
C PRO A 80 -9.15 7.96 -11.40
N ASN A 81 -9.02 9.12 -10.77
CA ASN A 81 -10.07 10.15 -10.75
C ASN A 81 -10.12 10.99 -12.04
N LEU A 82 -9.05 10.94 -12.86
CA LEU A 82 -8.95 11.63 -14.14
C LEU A 82 -9.51 10.80 -15.32
N LEU A 83 -9.93 9.58 -15.06
CA LEU A 83 -10.56 8.72 -16.05
C LEU A 83 -11.93 9.28 -16.47
N PRO A 84 -12.44 8.91 -17.66
CA PRO A 84 -13.76 9.33 -18.13
C PRO A 84 -14.86 8.67 -17.30
N LEU A 85 -15.11 9.25 -16.12
CA LEU A 85 -16.09 8.78 -15.16
C LEU A 85 -17.49 9.26 -15.52
N ARG A 86 -18.47 8.37 -15.35
CA ARG A 86 -19.90 8.65 -15.51
C ARG A 86 -20.57 8.59 -14.14
N GLU A 87 -21.37 9.61 -13.81
CA GLU A 87 -22.19 9.59 -12.61
C GLU A 87 -23.44 8.72 -12.84
N LEU A 88 -23.57 7.65 -12.09
CA LEU A 88 -24.78 6.84 -12.01
C LEU A 88 -25.58 7.18 -10.75
N ASN A 89 -26.76 6.60 -10.57
CA ASN A 89 -27.60 6.88 -9.41
C ASN A 89 -26.91 6.58 -8.08
N SER A 90 -26.18 5.46 -7.99
CA SER A 90 -25.56 4.98 -6.73
C SER A 90 -24.03 5.05 -6.70
N ARG A 91 -23.35 5.24 -7.84
CA ARG A 91 -21.87 5.19 -7.90
C ARG A 91 -21.32 5.97 -9.08
N TRP A 92 -20.01 6.21 -9.05
CA TRP A 92 -19.22 6.55 -10.22
C TRP A 92 -18.82 5.29 -10.97
N GLU A 93 -18.76 5.35 -12.29
CA GLU A 93 -18.33 4.25 -13.14
C GLU A 93 -17.46 4.74 -14.29
N ILE A 94 -16.44 3.98 -14.64
CA ILE A 94 -15.60 4.26 -15.81
C ILE A 94 -16.40 3.98 -17.06
N SER A 95 -16.24 4.80 -18.12
CA SER A 95 -16.90 4.59 -19.40
C SER A 95 -16.67 3.18 -19.93
N LYS A 96 -17.73 2.50 -20.38
CA LYS A 96 -17.67 1.12 -20.92
C LYS A 96 -16.68 0.94 -22.07
N LYS A 97 -16.39 2.00 -22.83
CA LYS A 97 -15.42 1.98 -23.94
C LYS A 97 -13.97 2.15 -23.50
N HIS A 98 -13.72 2.47 -22.22
CA HIS A 98 -12.37 2.72 -21.71
C HIS A 98 -11.69 1.39 -21.33
N LYS A 99 -10.37 1.29 -21.57
CA LYS A 99 -9.60 0.07 -21.27
C LYS A 99 -9.70 -0.37 -19.80
N TYR A 100 -9.85 0.57 -18.87
CA TYR A 100 -9.97 0.32 -17.44
C TYR A 100 -11.42 0.10 -16.96
N PHE A 101 -12.39 -0.09 -17.84
CA PHE A 101 -13.79 -0.32 -17.44
C PHE A 101 -13.95 -1.51 -16.50
N ARG A 102 -13.18 -2.59 -16.72
CA ARG A 102 -13.22 -3.79 -15.88
C ARG A 102 -12.31 -3.76 -14.67
N GLY A 103 -11.53 -2.70 -14.49
CA GLY A 103 -10.58 -2.51 -13.41
C GLY A 103 -9.30 -1.84 -13.90
N ILE A 104 -8.57 -1.26 -12.97
CA ILE A 104 -7.30 -0.62 -13.20
C ILE A 104 -6.22 -1.67 -12.96
N ASP A 105 -5.39 -1.90 -13.96
CA ASP A 105 -4.24 -2.79 -13.91
C ASP A 105 -2.92 -2.02 -13.70
N GLU A 106 -1.82 -2.73 -13.68
CA GLU A 106 -0.48 -2.22 -13.43
C GLU A 106 0.08 -1.37 -14.59
N SER A 107 -0.62 -1.31 -15.74
CA SER A 107 -0.26 -0.45 -16.88
C SER A 107 -0.62 1.03 -16.67
N MET A 108 -1.38 1.35 -15.62
CA MET A 108 -1.68 2.75 -15.30
C MET A 108 -0.42 3.48 -14.87
N SER A 109 -0.19 4.67 -15.47
CA SER A 109 0.95 5.51 -15.13
C SER A 109 0.95 5.92 -13.66
N LEU A 110 2.14 6.05 -13.10
CA LEU A 110 2.38 6.64 -11.78
C LEU A 110 2.71 8.14 -11.89
N ASP A 111 2.95 8.64 -13.11
CA ASP A 111 3.37 10.01 -13.37
C ASP A 111 2.18 10.96 -13.57
N ASN A 112 2.50 12.26 -13.56
CA ASN A 112 1.55 13.34 -13.86
C ASN A 112 0.29 13.32 -12.99
N SER A 113 0.46 12.94 -11.72
CA SER A 113 -0.63 12.80 -10.77
C SER A 113 -0.24 13.38 -9.41
N VAL A 114 -1.23 13.90 -8.70
CA VAL A 114 -1.04 14.34 -7.31
C VAL A 114 -1.05 13.12 -6.41
N HIS A 115 0.05 12.89 -5.72
CA HIS A 115 0.17 11.89 -4.67
C HIS A 115 0.12 12.56 -3.30
N SER A 116 -0.37 11.89 -2.29
CA SER A 116 -0.11 12.32 -0.91
C SER A 116 1.35 12.00 -0.52
N PHE A 117 1.86 12.60 0.56
CA PHE A 117 3.20 12.22 1.08
C PHE A 117 3.32 10.71 1.32
N PHE A 118 2.29 10.09 1.90
CA PHE A 118 2.19 8.64 2.03
C PHE A 118 2.24 7.93 0.67
N GLY A 119 1.51 8.42 -0.33
CA GLY A 119 1.51 7.85 -1.68
C GLY A 119 2.90 7.88 -2.31
N VAL A 120 3.62 9.00 -2.18
CA VAL A 120 4.99 9.15 -2.70
C VAL A 120 5.97 8.20 -2.02
N SER A 121 5.95 8.09 -0.69
CA SER A 121 6.86 7.19 0.03
C SER A 121 6.61 5.71 -0.31
N LYS A 122 5.35 5.34 -0.49
CA LYS A 122 4.97 3.98 -0.94
C LYS A 122 5.29 3.74 -2.42
N CYS A 123 5.18 4.77 -3.27
CA CYS A 123 5.58 4.69 -4.68
C CYS A 123 7.09 4.45 -4.81
N TYR A 124 7.92 5.18 -4.07
CA TYR A 124 9.34 4.88 -4.00
C TYR A 124 9.60 3.43 -3.60
N ALA A 125 8.94 2.96 -2.52
CA ALA A 125 9.11 1.59 -2.04
C ALA A 125 8.67 0.55 -3.09
N ASP A 126 7.58 0.78 -3.80
CA ASP A 126 7.09 -0.07 -4.89
C ASP A 126 8.11 -0.16 -6.03
N LEU A 127 8.61 0.98 -6.49
CA LEU A 127 9.59 1.05 -7.58
C LEU A 127 10.92 0.41 -7.19
N ILE A 128 11.43 0.68 -5.99
CA ILE A 128 12.72 0.10 -5.57
C ILE A 128 12.63 -1.43 -5.40
N VAL A 129 11.50 -1.96 -4.94
CA VAL A 129 11.27 -3.42 -4.90
C VAL A 129 11.29 -4.02 -6.29
N GLN A 130 10.68 -3.35 -7.27
CA GLN A 130 10.73 -3.79 -8.68
C GLN A 130 12.16 -3.75 -9.23
N GLU A 131 12.95 -2.70 -8.92
CA GLU A 131 14.34 -2.58 -9.37
C GLU A 131 15.21 -3.69 -8.83
N TYR A 132 15.08 -4.03 -7.54
CA TYR A 132 15.79 -5.18 -6.98
C TYR A 132 15.38 -6.51 -7.64
N GLY A 133 14.14 -6.62 -8.12
CA GLY A 133 13.72 -7.77 -8.92
C GLY A 133 14.29 -7.80 -10.33
N LYS A 134 14.19 -6.67 -11.04
CA LYS A 134 14.55 -6.59 -12.46
C LYS A 134 16.07 -6.51 -12.69
N ASN A 135 16.77 -5.69 -11.91
CA ASN A 135 18.19 -5.44 -12.11
C ASN A 135 19.10 -6.30 -11.25
N ASP A 136 18.66 -6.63 -10.02
CA ASP A 136 19.46 -7.44 -9.08
C ASP A 136 19.04 -8.90 -9.02
N GLY A 137 17.95 -9.30 -9.70
CA GLY A 137 17.49 -10.69 -9.78
C GLY A 137 16.88 -11.25 -8.50
N LEU A 138 16.51 -10.42 -7.51
CA LEU A 138 15.74 -10.87 -6.35
C LEU A 138 14.34 -11.33 -6.77
N LYS A 139 13.81 -12.32 -6.09
CA LYS A 139 12.43 -12.79 -6.32
C LYS A 139 11.45 -11.87 -5.64
N THR A 140 11.08 -10.77 -6.28
CA THR A 140 10.21 -9.75 -5.69
C THR A 140 8.81 -9.74 -6.29
N VAL A 141 7.82 -9.36 -5.49
CA VAL A 141 6.45 -9.03 -5.95
C VAL A 141 5.88 -7.86 -5.15
N CYS A 142 5.16 -6.96 -5.84
CA CYS A 142 4.42 -5.86 -5.24
C CYS A 142 2.91 -6.11 -5.36
N PHE A 143 2.19 -6.16 -4.24
CA PHE A 143 0.73 -6.18 -4.23
C PHE A 143 0.18 -4.76 -4.01
N ARG A 144 -0.31 -4.13 -5.06
CA ARG A 144 -0.92 -2.79 -5.03
C ARG A 144 -2.36 -2.85 -4.52
N ALA A 145 -2.51 -3.39 -3.31
CA ALA A 145 -3.81 -3.58 -2.70
C ALA A 145 -4.50 -2.25 -2.37
N SER A 146 -5.83 -2.26 -2.38
CA SER A 146 -6.67 -1.18 -1.88
C SER A 146 -7.11 -1.46 -0.43
N CYS A 147 -8.40 -1.69 -0.20
CA CYS A 147 -8.91 -1.94 1.16
C CYS A 147 -8.79 -3.43 1.51
N ILE A 148 -7.71 -3.81 2.17
CA ILE A 148 -7.59 -5.15 2.75
C ILE A 148 -8.40 -5.17 4.05
N THR A 149 -9.30 -6.13 4.18
CA THR A 149 -10.15 -6.30 5.36
C THR A 149 -10.20 -7.75 5.82
N GLY A 150 -10.78 -8.01 6.98
CA GLY A 150 -10.89 -9.34 7.54
C GLY A 150 -11.30 -9.28 9.03
N PRO A 151 -11.52 -10.44 9.68
CA PRO A 151 -12.04 -10.50 11.05
C PRO A 151 -11.14 -9.82 12.09
N ASN A 152 -9.83 -9.80 11.84
CA ASN A 152 -8.85 -9.17 12.73
C ASN A 152 -8.52 -7.71 12.35
N HIS A 153 -9.21 -7.13 11.36
CA HIS A 153 -8.97 -5.77 10.94
C HIS A 153 -9.63 -4.77 11.90
N SER A 154 -8.81 -3.98 12.59
CA SER A 154 -9.29 -2.92 13.49
C SER A 154 -9.65 -1.66 12.69
N GLY A 155 -10.94 -1.51 12.35
CA GLY A 155 -11.45 -0.33 11.65
C GLY A 155 -11.50 0.92 12.52
N ALA A 156 -11.06 2.06 12.00
CA ALA A 156 -11.15 3.38 12.60
C ALA A 156 -11.85 4.37 11.65
N LYS A 157 -12.34 5.50 12.17
CA LYS A 157 -13.15 6.48 11.42
C LYS A 157 -12.55 6.89 10.07
N LEU A 158 -11.22 7.01 9.99
CA LEU A 158 -10.51 7.45 8.77
C LEU A 158 -9.65 6.35 8.14
N HIS A 159 -9.72 5.12 8.66
CA HIS A 159 -8.95 3.99 8.15
C HIS A 159 -9.71 2.68 8.34
N GLY A 160 -9.81 1.88 7.26
CA GLY A 160 -10.55 0.63 7.30
C GLY A 160 -12.07 0.83 7.36
N PHE A 161 -12.61 1.56 6.38
CA PHE A 161 -14.00 2.01 6.36
C PHE A 161 -15.02 0.87 6.54
N LEU A 162 -14.79 -0.30 5.94
CA LEU A 162 -15.73 -1.43 6.01
C LEU A 162 -15.83 -1.98 7.44
N SER A 163 -14.68 -2.26 8.07
CA SER A 163 -14.65 -2.73 9.46
C SER A 163 -15.22 -1.69 10.43
N TYR A 164 -14.97 -0.40 10.16
CA TYR A 164 -15.55 0.69 10.96
C TYR A 164 -17.07 0.83 10.74
N LEU A 165 -17.57 0.63 9.51
CA LEU A 165 -19.01 0.61 9.21
C LEU A 165 -19.70 -0.50 9.98
N VAL A 166 -19.18 -1.73 9.91
CA VAL A 166 -19.74 -2.89 10.64
C VAL A 166 -19.74 -2.62 12.15
N LYS A 167 -18.62 -2.17 12.71
CA LYS A 167 -18.52 -1.78 14.13
C LYS A 167 -19.54 -0.72 14.51
N SER A 168 -19.68 0.33 13.70
CA SER A 168 -20.64 1.42 13.96
C SER A 168 -22.07 0.93 13.90
N SER A 169 -22.40 0.05 12.97
CA SER A 169 -23.72 -0.57 12.84
C SER A 169 -24.08 -1.40 14.09
N ILE A 170 -23.18 -2.30 14.50
CA ILE A 170 -23.39 -3.16 15.69
C ILE A 170 -23.52 -2.32 16.97
N THR A 171 -22.67 -1.29 17.11
CA THR A 171 -22.67 -0.42 18.30
C THR A 171 -23.68 0.72 18.23
N LYS A 172 -24.52 0.77 17.18
CA LYS A 172 -25.55 1.80 16.93
C LYS A 172 -24.95 3.23 16.95
N LYS A 173 -23.71 3.39 16.53
CA LYS A 173 -23.05 4.71 16.43
C LYS A 173 -23.29 5.33 15.08
N LYS A 174 -23.39 6.67 15.04
CA LYS A 174 -23.51 7.41 13.80
C LYS A 174 -22.31 7.13 12.89
N TYR A 175 -22.57 6.71 11.66
CA TYR A 175 -21.58 6.56 10.60
C TYR A 175 -21.74 7.68 9.57
N SER A 176 -20.65 8.28 9.13
CA SER A 176 -20.64 9.30 8.10
C SER A 176 -19.96 8.80 6.85
N ILE A 177 -20.67 8.83 5.73
CA ILE A 177 -20.10 8.52 4.41
C ILE A 177 -19.49 9.81 3.86
N PHE A 178 -18.19 9.80 3.60
CA PHE A 178 -17.49 10.94 3.01
C PHE A 178 -17.53 10.86 1.48
N GLY A 179 -17.41 12.02 0.84
CA GLY A 179 -17.37 12.15 -0.60
C GLY A 179 -18.71 12.56 -1.23
N TYR A 180 -18.67 12.89 -2.52
CA TYR A 180 -19.80 13.41 -3.25
C TYR A 180 -20.99 12.44 -3.26
N LYS A 181 -22.09 12.82 -2.64
CA LYS A 181 -23.33 12.03 -2.54
C LYS A 181 -23.15 10.57 -2.11
N GLY A 182 -22.04 10.23 -1.44
CA GLY A 182 -21.75 8.87 -1.04
C GLY A 182 -21.44 7.89 -2.17
N LYS A 183 -21.19 8.38 -3.39
CA LYS A 183 -21.00 7.58 -4.61
C LYS A 183 -19.58 7.05 -4.81
N GLN A 184 -18.77 7.01 -3.78
CA GLN A 184 -17.42 6.47 -3.87
C GLN A 184 -17.42 4.99 -4.24
N VAL A 185 -16.49 4.62 -5.11
CA VAL A 185 -16.21 3.22 -5.45
C VAL A 185 -14.90 2.81 -4.79
N ARG A 186 -14.92 1.69 -4.11
CA ARG A 186 -13.76 1.11 -3.41
C ARG A 186 -13.72 -0.39 -3.68
N ASP A 187 -12.59 -0.90 -4.04
CA ASP A 187 -12.32 -2.33 -4.06
C ASP A 187 -11.95 -2.82 -2.66
N ASN A 188 -12.35 -4.02 -2.34
CA ASN A 188 -12.10 -4.65 -1.05
C ASN A 188 -11.63 -6.08 -1.26
N ILE A 189 -10.65 -6.49 -0.45
CA ILE A 189 -10.09 -7.83 -0.41
C ILE A 189 -10.29 -8.37 1.01
N HIS A 190 -10.85 -9.56 1.11
CA HIS A 190 -11.03 -10.27 2.38
C HIS A 190 -9.94 -11.30 2.57
#